data_f2244acf1f8be1570a0fa9596ef0b25c
#
_entry.id   f2244acf1f8be1570a0fa9596ef0b25c
#
_cell.length_a   1.000
_cell.length_b   1.000
_cell.length_c   1.000
_cell.angle_alpha   90.00
_cell.angle_beta   90.00
_cell.angle_gamma   90.00
#
_symmetry.space_group_name_H-M   'P 1'
#
loop_
_entity.id
_entity.type
_entity.pdbx_description
1 polymer ?
#
loop_
_entity_poly.entity_id
_entity_poly.type
_entity_poly.pdbx_seq_one_letter_code
_entity_poly.pdbx_strand_id
1 'polypeptide(L)'
;MKAFVSVLGMDKKGIIKEVASVLSEKDINILDINQTIVDNYFTMVMHVDLSDITIELGALKSALNKTGEQLHLKIRVQHEAIFTAMHTI
;
A
#
# COMPACT_ATOMS: atom_id res chain seq x y z
N MET A 1 3.35 0.55 15.21
CA MET A 1 3.69 -0.51 14.24
C MET A 1 3.78 0.10 12.85
N LYS A 2 4.78 -0.29 12.10
CA LYS A 2 4.97 0.21 10.74
C LYS A 2 4.85 -0.93 9.73
N ALA A 3 4.45 -0.59 8.52
CA ALA A 3 4.27 -1.55 7.44
C ALA A 3 4.63 -0.93 6.10
N PHE A 4 4.77 -1.78 5.10
CA PHE A 4 4.92 -1.36 3.71
C PHE A 4 3.70 -1.77 2.90
N VAL A 5 3.19 -0.84 2.13
CA VAL A 5 2.09 -1.08 1.19
C VAL A 5 2.68 -1.03 -0.21
N SER A 6 2.64 -2.15 -0.91
CA SER A 6 3.16 -2.27 -2.27
C SER A 6 2.01 -2.31 -3.26
N VAL A 7 2.11 -1.54 -4.33
CA VAL A 7 1.09 -1.46 -5.38
C VAL A 7 1.77 -1.72 -6.73
N LEU A 8 1.21 -2.64 -7.49
CA LEU A 8 1.73 -3.00 -8.81
C LEU A 8 0.56 -3.18 -9.78
N GLY A 9 0.67 -2.59 -10.95
CA GLY A 9 -0.34 -2.76 -12.00
C GLY A 9 -0.10 -1.84 -13.18
N MET A 10 -1.06 -1.81 -14.09
CA MET A 10 -1.00 -0.89 -15.23
C MET A 10 -1.22 0.53 -14.74
N ASP A 11 -0.41 1.45 -15.28
CA ASP A 11 -0.52 2.87 -14.92
C ASP A 11 -1.87 3.43 -15.37
N LYS A 12 -2.52 4.16 -14.45
CA LYS A 12 -3.77 4.86 -14.74
C LYS A 12 -3.93 6.02 -13.76
N LYS A 13 -4.79 6.96 -14.14
CA LYS A 13 -5.05 8.14 -13.31
C LYS A 13 -5.70 7.74 -12.00
N GLY A 14 -5.31 8.42 -10.92
CA GLY A 14 -5.97 8.31 -9.65
C GLY A 14 -5.52 7.17 -8.74
N ILE A 15 -4.52 6.38 -9.15
CA ILE A 15 -4.03 5.27 -8.32
C ILE A 15 -3.60 5.77 -6.94
N ILE A 16 -2.74 6.77 -6.90
CA ILE A 16 -2.21 7.29 -5.64
C ILE A 16 -3.34 7.85 -4.79
N LYS A 17 -4.24 8.60 -5.39
CA LYS A 17 -5.38 9.19 -4.70
C LYS A 17 -6.26 8.13 -4.07
N GLU A 18 -6.62 7.10 -4.83
CA GLU A 18 -7.51 6.05 -4.34
C GLU A 18 -6.87 5.25 -3.20
N VAL A 19 -5.62 4.86 -3.34
CA VAL A 19 -4.92 4.11 -2.29
C VAL A 19 -4.71 4.99 -1.06
N ALA A 20 -4.28 6.22 -1.24
CA ALA A 20 -4.07 7.15 -0.13
C ALA A 20 -5.38 7.47 0.60
N SER A 21 -6.48 7.54 -0.13
CA SER A 21 -7.81 7.77 0.44
C SER A 21 -8.21 6.64 1.38
N VAL A 22 -8.01 5.39 0.97
CA VAL A 22 -8.29 4.22 1.82
C VAL A 22 -7.45 4.29 3.09
N LEU A 23 -6.16 4.59 2.97
CA LEU A 23 -5.26 4.68 4.12
C LEU A 23 -5.68 5.80 5.06
N SER A 24 -6.01 6.96 4.51
CA SER A 24 -6.43 8.13 5.29
C SER A 24 -7.72 7.86 6.08
N GLU A 25 -8.67 7.18 5.47
CA GLU A 25 -9.93 6.82 6.14
C GLU A 25 -9.72 5.92 7.35
N LYS A 26 -8.63 5.17 7.39
CA LYS A 26 -8.29 4.25 8.48
C LYS A 26 -7.31 4.86 9.48
N ASP A 27 -7.07 6.17 9.39
CA ASP A 27 -6.12 6.89 10.24
C ASP A 27 -4.69 6.34 10.15
N ILE A 28 -4.30 5.95 8.95
CA ILE A 28 -2.95 5.47 8.67
C ILE A 28 -2.11 6.63 8.15
N ASN A 29 -0.97 6.85 8.79
CA ASN A 29 -0.07 7.92 8.41
C ASN A 29 0.94 7.41 7.38
N ILE A 30 1.02 8.09 6.24
CA ILE A 30 1.98 7.76 5.19
C ILE A 30 3.28 8.50 5.50
N LEU A 31 4.35 7.73 5.74
CA LEU A 31 5.65 8.27 6.10
C LEU A 31 6.50 8.57 4.87
N ASP A 32 6.37 7.74 3.83
CA ASP A 32 7.17 7.87 2.62
C ASP A 32 6.47 7.17 1.47
N ILE A 33 6.68 7.67 0.26
CA ILE A 33 6.15 7.08 -0.97
C ILE A 33 7.26 7.03 -1.99
N ASN A 34 7.45 5.88 -2.61
CA ASN A 34 8.41 5.69 -3.69
C ASN A 34 7.68 5.06 -4.87
N GLN A 35 7.71 5.72 -6.02
CA GLN A 35 6.98 5.22 -7.19
C GLN A 35 7.88 5.21 -8.41
N THR A 36 7.63 4.25 -9.30
CA THR A 36 8.37 4.08 -10.54
C THR A 36 7.41 3.63 -11.63
N ILE A 37 7.57 4.17 -12.81
CA ILE A 37 6.82 3.73 -13.99
C ILE A 37 7.82 3.12 -14.95
N VAL A 38 7.60 1.85 -15.31
CA VAL A 38 8.42 1.12 -16.27
C VAL A 38 7.49 0.67 -17.39
N ASP A 39 7.72 1.16 -18.61
CA ASP A 39 6.79 1.00 -19.72
C ASP A 39 5.41 1.51 -19.31
N ASN A 40 4.39 0.64 -19.29
CA ASN A 40 3.04 0.99 -18.86
C ASN A 40 2.71 0.49 -17.47
N TYR A 41 3.71 0.00 -16.72
CA TYR A 41 3.49 -0.55 -15.39
C TYR A 41 3.84 0.48 -14.32
N PHE A 42 2.95 0.59 -13.35
CA PHE A 42 3.12 1.43 -12.19
C PHE A 42 3.53 0.56 -11.00
N THR A 43 4.58 0.97 -10.32
CA THR A 43 5.03 0.33 -9.08
C THR A 43 5.16 1.39 -8.00
N MET A 44 4.56 1.14 -6.84
CA MET A 44 4.62 2.06 -5.71
C MET A 44 4.85 1.29 -4.43
N VAL A 45 5.72 1.82 -3.57
CA VAL A 45 5.91 1.31 -2.22
C VAL A 45 5.69 2.46 -1.26
N MET A 46 4.78 2.29 -0.32
CA MET A 46 4.48 3.27 0.71
C MET A 46 4.92 2.73 2.06
N HIS A 47 5.67 3.52 2.81
CA HIS A 47 6.00 3.22 4.20
C HIS A 47 4.95 3.91 5.07
N VAL A 48 4.25 3.15 5.89
CA VAL A 48 3.11 3.66 6.66
C VAL A 48 3.24 3.33 8.14
N ASP A 49 2.64 4.18 8.96
CA ASP A 49 2.57 3.99 10.41
C ASP A 49 1.14 3.59 10.77
N LEU A 50 0.99 2.44 11.39
CA LEU A 50 -0.28 1.86 11.79
C LEU A 50 -0.62 2.10 13.27
N SER A 51 0.13 2.97 13.95
CA SER A 51 -0.05 3.18 15.39
C SER A 51 -1.46 3.62 15.77
N ASP A 52 -2.10 4.41 14.92
CA ASP A 52 -3.43 4.96 15.16
C ASP A 52 -4.54 4.27 14.36
N ILE A 53 -4.25 3.10 13.80
CA ILE A 53 -5.21 2.39 12.96
C ILE A 53 -6.48 2.05 13.73
N THR A 54 -7.63 2.28 13.11
CA THR A 54 -8.95 2.09 13.72
C THR A 54 -9.54 0.71 13.46
N ILE A 55 -8.88 -0.10 12.63
CA ILE A 55 -9.36 -1.44 12.25
C ILE A 55 -8.23 -2.45 12.39
N GLU A 56 -8.57 -3.73 12.36
CA GLU A 56 -7.58 -4.80 12.39
C GLU A 56 -6.81 -4.87 11.07
N LEU A 57 -5.58 -5.37 11.14
CA LEU A 57 -4.72 -5.51 9.97
C LEU A 57 -5.38 -6.34 8.87
N GLY A 58 -6.07 -7.42 9.24
CA GLY A 58 -6.80 -8.25 8.28
C GLY A 58 -7.87 -7.47 7.53
N ALA A 59 -8.59 -6.59 8.23
CA ALA A 59 -9.61 -5.73 7.62
C ALA A 59 -8.97 -4.70 6.68
N LEU A 60 -7.79 -4.18 7.04
CA LEU A 60 -7.03 -3.29 6.16
C LEU A 60 -6.63 -3.99 4.87
N LYS A 61 -6.09 -5.21 4.99
CA LYS A 61 -5.71 -6.01 3.82
C LYS A 61 -6.90 -6.25 2.90
N SER A 62 -8.06 -6.57 3.48
CA SER A 62 -9.29 -6.78 2.71
C SER A 62 -9.74 -5.52 1.99
N ALA A 63 -9.69 -4.37 2.67
CA ALA A 63 -10.07 -3.09 2.07
C ALA A 63 -9.16 -2.74 0.88
N LEU A 64 -7.86 -2.93 1.05
CA LEU A 64 -6.90 -2.64 -0.02
C LEU A 64 -7.01 -3.64 -1.17
N ASN A 65 -7.27 -4.91 -0.88
CA ASN A 65 -7.52 -5.90 -1.93
C ASN A 65 -8.74 -5.54 -2.77
N LYS A 66 -9.80 -5.07 -2.11
CA LYS A 66 -11.01 -4.64 -2.82
C LYS A 66 -10.70 -3.45 -3.72
N THR A 67 -9.96 -2.48 -3.24
CA THR A 67 -9.52 -1.33 -4.05
C THR A 67 -8.68 -1.81 -5.23
N GLY A 68 -7.76 -2.75 -4.99
CA GLY A 68 -6.94 -3.33 -6.03
C GLY A 68 -7.77 -4.03 -7.11
N GLU A 69 -8.78 -4.78 -6.72
CA GLU A 69 -9.66 -5.44 -7.69
C GLU A 69 -10.41 -4.42 -8.54
N GLN A 70 -10.88 -3.34 -7.95
CA GLN A 70 -11.59 -2.27 -8.66
C GLN A 70 -10.69 -1.56 -9.67
N LEU A 71 -9.42 -1.40 -9.35
CA LEU A 71 -8.46 -0.69 -10.18
C LEU A 71 -7.55 -1.62 -10.99
N HIS A 72 -7.76 -2.94 -10.89
CA HIS A 72 -6.92 -3.95 -11.53
C HIS A 72 -5.45 -3.84 -11.10
N LEU A 73 -5.25 -3.69 -9.80
CA LEU A 73 -3.91 -3.57 -9.18
C LEU A 73 -3.69 -4.71 -8.20
N LYS A 74 -2.42 -5.08 -8.03
CA LYS A 74 -1.98 -5.93 -6.92
C LYS A 74 -1.54 -5.03 -5.80
N ILE A 75 -2.20 -5.11 -4.65
CA ILE A 75 -1.85 -4.34 -3.47
C ILE A 75 -1.52 -5.31 -2.34
N ARG A 76 -0.36 -5.14 -1.73
CA ARG A 76 0.10 -5.96 -0.60
C ARG A 76 0.44 -5.10 0.58
N VAL A 77 0.10 -5.57 1.77
CA VAL A 77 0.49 -4.96 3.03
C VAL A 77 1.40 -5.93 3.75
N GLN A 78 2.61 -5.51 4.10
CA GLN A 78 3.57 -6.34 4.80
C GLN A 78 4.11 -5.59 6.01
N HIS A 79 4.19 -6.30 7.14
CA HIS A 79 4.80 -5.74 8.33
C HIS A 79 6.26 -5.36 8.04
N GLU A 80 6.72 -4.25 8.60
CA GLU A 80 8.07 -3.73 8.35
C GLU A 80 9.16 -4.78 8.60
N ALA A 81 9.04 -5.55 9.69
CA ALA A 81 10.03 -6.58 10.02
C ALA A 81 10.11 -7.66 8.96
N ILE A 82 8.96 -8.08 8.42
CA ILE A 82 8.91 -9.10 7.37
C ILE A 82 9.54 -8.55 6.09
N PHE A 83 9.20 -7.34 5.72
CA PHE A 83 9.73 -6.70 4.51
C PHE A 83 11.25 -6.57 4.59
N THR A 84 11.74 -6.10 5.73
CA THR A 84 13.19 -5.93 5.97
C THR A 84 13.90 -7.28 5.89
N ALA A 85 13.34 -8.33 6.50
CA ALA A 85 13.93 -9.66 6.47
C ALA A 85 14.04 -10.21 5.04
N MET A 86 13.04 -9.92 4.19
CA MET A 86 13.06 -10.36 2.79
C MET A 86 14.11 -9.64 1.95
N HIS A 87 14.51 -8.44 2.35
CA HIS A 87 15.44 -7.61 1.59
C HIS A 87 16.85 -7.56 2.19
N THR A 88 17.05 -8.19 3.34
CA THR A 88 18.36 -8.30 3.99
C THR A 88 18.99 -9.64 3.64
N ILE A 89 19.89 -9.62 2.73
CA ILE A 89 20.60 -10.84 2.31
C ILE A 89 22.07 -10.70 2.65
#